data_4fa8f732ce994f1dd12c490203d8f31c
#
_entry.id   4fa8f732ce994f1dd12c490203d8f31c
#
_cell.length_a   1.000
_cell.length_b   1.000
_cell.length_c   1.000
_cell.angle_alpha   90.00
_cell.angle_beta   90.00
_cell.angle_gamma   90.00
#
_symmetry.space_group_name_H-M   'P 1'
#
loop_
_entity.id
_entity.type
_entity.pdbx_description
1 polymer ?
#
loop_
_entity_poly.entity_id
_entity_poly.type
_entity_poly.pdbx_seq_one_letter_code
_entity_poly.pdbx_strand_id
1 'polypeptide(L)'
;MNNNKLLLVDGMALLFRAFFATAVYRNFMINDSGVPTNGVNGFLKHLITAVETFQPTHVVCCWDMGSKTYRNDLFQDYKANRSAPPVELIPQFDLAKEAAAELGIMNIGFAGYEADDCIGTLADLFANEADITVVTGDRDLLQLLTDKVSVALLQKGIGNYKVYTKETFYEETGVMPKALIDIKALMGDSSDNYPGVKGIGEKTAYKLIREYETIDRLLENLSLLPKGQQGKIQQGLSDLEMSRKLAEIHCSVPLACTLKDALFTLQMEQAADMLRRHQIKGIERMLEKLNAREIV
;
A
#
# COMPACT_ATOMS: atom_id res chain seq x y z
N MET A 1 -5.80 -17.37 23.05
CA MET A 1 -5.04 -16.50 22.12
C MET A 1 -5.93 -16.25 20.93
N ASN A 2 -6.14 -15.00 20.57
CA ASN A 2 -6.98 -14.66 19.43
C ASN A 2 -6.22 -15.10 18.16
N ASN A 3 -6.83 -15.99 17.37
CA ASN A 3 -6.16 -16.59 16.20
C ASN A 3 -6.51 -15.83 14.90
N ASN A 4 -6.96 -14.56 15.04
CA ASN A 4 -7.35 -13.74 13.90
C ASN A 4 -6.11 -13.27 13.15
N LYS A 5 -6.11 -13.50 11.84
CA LYS A 5 -5.08 -13.01 10.91
C LYS A 5 -5.76 -12.12 9.89
N LEU A 6 -5.42 -10.83 9.87
CA LEU A 6 -5.97 -9.87 8.93
C LEU A 6 -4.97 -9.60 7.81
N LEU A 7 -5.41 -9.77 6.58
CA LEU A 7 -4.69 -9.40 5.37
C LEU A 7 -5.25 -8.07 4.83
N LEU A 8 -4.45 -7.02 4.89
CA LEU A 8 -4.76 -5.73 4.25
C LEU A 8 -4.04 -5.67 2.91
N VAL A 9 -4.79 -5.49 1.85
CA VAL A 9 -4.27 -5.49 0.48
C VAL A 9 -4.39 -4.11 -0.13
N ASP A 10 -3.27 -3.57 -0.58
CA ASP A 10 -3.24 -2.39 -1.44
C ASP A 10 -3.73 -2.79 -2.84
N GLY A 11 -5.01 -2.57 -3.09
CA GLY A 11 -5.67 -2.96 -4.33
C GLY A 11 -5.12 -2.22 -5.55
N MET A 12 -4.74 -0.95 -5.34
CA MET A 12 -4.15 -0.14 -6.41
C MET A 12 -2.78 -0.68 -6.81
N ALA A 13 -1.89 -0.95 -5.84
CA ALA A 13 -0.56 -1.48 -6.12
C ALA A 13 -0.62 -2.83 -6.85
N LEU A 14 -1.52 -3.73 -6.45
CA LEU A 14 -1.71 -5.02 -7.12
C LEU A 14 -2.21 -4.85 -8.55
N LEU A 15 -3.23 -4.02 -8.75
CA LEU A 15 -3.84 -3.81 -10.06
C LEU A 15 -2.89 -3.13 -11.05
N PHE A 16 -2.24 -2.03 -10.64
CA PHE A 16 -1.25 -1.35 -11.47
C PHE A 16 -0.09 -2.28 -11.85
N ARG A 17 0.44 -3.01 -10.87
CA ARG A 17 1.50 -3.99 -11.12
C ARG A 17 1.09 -5.05 -12.13
N ALA A 18 -0.09 -5.62 -11.97
CA ALA A 18 -0.63 -6.63 -12.86
C ALA A 18 -0.84 -6.10 -14.28
N PHE A 19 -1.40 -4.90 -14.40
CA PHE A 19 -1.63 -4.26 -15.67
C PHE A 19 -0.30 -4.01 -16.41
N PHE A 20 0.65 -3.32 -15.77
CA PHE A 20 1.92 -2.98 -16.43
C PHE A 20 2.80 -4.21 -16.72
N ALA A 21 2.70 -5.29 -15.96
CA ALA A 21 3.40 -6.53 -16.27
C ALA A 21 2.94 -7.17 -17.60
N THR A 22 1.70 -6.91 -18.01
CA THR A 22 1.08 -7.50 -19.21
C THR A 22 0.94 -6.52 -20.37
N ALA A 23 0.89 -5.22 -20.09
CA ALA A 23 0.72 -4.15 -21.08
C ALA A 23 1.96 -3.92 -21.98
N VAL A 24 3.14 -4.41 -21.60
CA VAL A 24 4.43 -4.19 -22.30
C VAL A 24 4.35 -4.55 -23.78
N TYR A 25 3.58 -5.55 -24.14
CA TYR A 25 3.44 -6.01 -25.55
C TYR A 25 2.15 -5.54 -26.21
N ARG A 26 1.35 -4.66 -25.56
CA ARG A 26 0.00 -4.25 -26.00
C ARG A 26 -0.95 -5.44 -26.31
N ASN A 27 -0.66 -6.61 -25.81
CA ASN A 27 -1.50 -7.81 -25.92
C ASN A 27 -2.48 -7.82 -24.74
N PHE A 28 -3.51 -6.98 -24.84
CA PHE A 28 -4.57 -6.98 -23.83
C PHE A 28 -5.48 -8.18 -24.00
N MET A 29 -5.83 -8.83 -22.90
CA MET A 29 -6.96 -9.74 -22.87
C MET A 29 -8.22 -8.86 -22.91
N ILE A 30 -9.02 -9.00 -23.94
CA ILE A 30 -10.24 -8.21 -24.15
C ILE A 30 -11.42 -9.19 -24.14
N ASN A 31 -12.45 -8.90 -23.37
CA ASN A 31 -13.68 -9.67 -23.35
C ASN A 31 -14.59 -9.32 -24.54
N ASP A 32 -15.69 -10.06 -24.75
CA ASP A 32 -16.62 -9.85 -25.87
C ASP A 32 -17.31 -8.47 -25.83
N SER A 33 -17.33 -7.80 -24.66
CA SER A 33 -17.82 -6.43 -24.52
C SER A 33 -16.78 -5.37 -24.86
N GLY A 34 -15.58 -5.78 -25.32
CA GLY A 34 -14.49 -4.86 -25.68
C GLY A 34 -13.71 -4.30 -24.48
N VAL A 35 -13.92 -4.83 -23.29
CA VAL A 35 -13.25 -4.37 -22.05
C VAL A 35 -11.95 -5.15 -21.83
N PRO A 36 -10.80 -4.46 -21.64
CA PRO A 36 -9.57 -5.10 -21.23
C PRO A 36 -9.69 -5.73 -19.84
N THR A 37 -9.16 -6.96 -19.69
CA THR A 37 -9.24 -7.74 -18.43
C THR A 37 -7.88 -8.22 -17.92
N ASN A 38 -6.80 -7.87 -18.61
CA ASN A 38 -5.43 -8.32 -18.29
C ASN A 38 -4.97 -7.88 -16.89
N GLY A 39 -5.27 -6.65 -16.48
CA GLY A 39 -4.94 -6.13 -15.15
C GLY A 39 -5.71 -6.86 -14.06
N VAL A 40 -7.04 -7.06 -14.25
CA VAL A 40 -7.88 -7.79 -13.29
C VAL A 40 -7.46 -9.25 -13.19
N ASN A 41 -7.13 -9.89 -14.31
CA ASN A 41 -6.62 -11.27 -14.31
C ASN A 41 -5.35 -11.39 -13.44
N GLY A 42 -4.40 -10.48 -13.63
CA GLY A 42 -3.18 -10.48 -12.83
C GLY A 42 -3.42 -10.06 -11.37
N PHE A 43 -4.32 -9.10 -11.12
CA PHE A 43 -4.75 -8.71 -9.78
C PHE A 43 -5.31 -9.90 -9.01
N LEU A 44 -6.25 -10.66 -9.60
CA LEU A 44 -6.81 -11.87 -8.99
C LEU A 44 -5.73 -12.90 -8.68
N LYS A 45 -4.77 -13.11 -9.59
CA LYS A 45 -3.65 -14.03 -9.33
C LYS A 45 -2.82 -13.59 -8.13
N HIS A 46 -2.50 -12.30 -8.02
CA HIS A 46 -1.78 -11.77 -6.87
C HIS A 46 -2.59 -11.91 -5.58
N LEU A 47 -3.88 -11.56 -5.61
CA LEU A 47 -4.78 -11.59 -4.47
C LEU A 47 -4.96 -13.02 -3.93
N ILE A 48 -5.33 -13.97 -4.79
CA ILE A 48 -5.50 -15.38 -4.41
C ILE A 48 -4.19 -15.96 -3.88
N THR A 49 -3.06 -15.65 -4.53
CA THR A 49 -1.75 -16.11 -4.05
C THR A 49 -1.40 -15.51 -2.69
N ALA A 50 -1.75 -14.26 -2.42
CA ALA A 50 -1.56 -13.66 -1.11
C ALA A 50 -2.40 -14.36 -0.04
N VAL A 51 -3.68 -14.63 -0.31
CA VAL A 51 -4.56 -15.40 0.58
C VAL A 51 -4.00 -16.81 0.82
N GLU A 52 -3.56 -17.51 -0.23
CA GLU A 52 -2.92 -18.83 -0.10
C GLU A 52 -1.63 -18.79 0.74
N THR A 53 -0.83 -17.74 0.61
CA THR A 53 0.49 -17.62 1.26
C THR A 53 0.34 -17.29 2.75
N PHE A 54 -0.48 -16.30 3.07
CA PHE A 54 -0.60 -15.77 4.44
C PHE A 54 -1.70 -16.43 5.26
N GLN A 55 -2.60 -17.19 4.61
CA GLN A 55 -3.69 -17.93 5.26
C GLN A 55 -4.46 -17.05 6.27
N PRO A 56 -5.01 -15.90 5.82
CA PRO A 56 -5.73 -15.01 6.69
C PRO A 56 -7.11 -15.56 7.04
N THR A 57 -7.64 -15.14 8.19
CA THR A 57 -9.04 -15.32 8.55
C THR A 57 -9.91 -14.13 8.11
N HIS A 58 -9.29 -12.98 7.87
CA HIS A 58 -9.96 -11.73 7.49
C HIS A 58 -9.18 -11.07 6.36
N VAL A 59 -9.88 -10.51 5.37
CA VAL A 59 -9.23 -9.89 4.20
C VAL A 59 -9.96 -8.59 3.84
N VAL A 60 -9.18 -7.53 3.63
CA VAL A 60 -9.68 -6.25 3.12
C VAL A 60 -8.80 -5.77 1.97
N CYS A 61 -9.42 -5.39 0.86
CA CYS A 61 -8.77 -4.64 -0.21
C CYS A 61 -9.05 -3.15 -0.03
N CYS A 62 -7.99 -2.35 0.05
CA CYS A 62 -8.07 -0.89 0.16
C CYS A 62 -7.84 -0.23 -1.21
N TRP A 63 -8.60 0.85 -1.49
CA TRP A 63 -8.64 1.51 -2.79
C TRP A 63 -8.62 3.02 -2.67
N ASP A 64 -7.94 3.68 -3.60
CA ASP A 64 -8.10 5.12 -3.79
C ASP A 64 -9.51 5.42 -4.34
N MET A 65 -10.16 6.44 -3.76
CA MET A 65 -11.51 6.85 -4.16
C MET A 65 -11.49 8.21 -4.87
N GLY A 66 -10.55 8.38 -5.79
CA GLY A 66 -10.39 9.58 -6.58
C GLY A 66 -8.93 10.03 -6.67
N SER A 67 -8.70 11.12 -7.40
CA SER A 67 -7.35 11.65 -7.66
C SER A 67 -6.94 12.77 -6.71
N LYS A 68 -7.87 13.31 -5.92
CA LYS A 68 -7.61 14.41 -4.97
C LYS A 68 -7.82 13.92 -3.55
N THR A 69 -6.84 14.22 -2.71
CA THR A 69 -6.85 13.91 -1.28
C THR A 69 -6.51 15.16 -0.48
N TYR A 70 -6.63 15.10 0.85
CA TYR A 70 -6.24 16.20 1.73
C TYR A 70 -4.78 16.63 1.53
N ARG A 71 -3.91 15.74 0.99
CA ARG A 71 -2.51 16.10 0.67
C ARG A 71 -2.42 17.13 -0.43
N ASN A 72 -3.36 17.15 -1.39
CA ASN A 72 -3.42 18.19 -2.42
C ASN A 72 -3.85 19.55 -1.86
N ASP A 73 -4.61 19.57 -0.74
CA ASP A 73 -4.94 20.81 -0.04
C ASP A 73 -3.73 21.35 0.75
N LEU A 74 -2.86 20.47 1.24
CA LEU A 74 -1.61 20.85 1.90
C LEU A 74 -0.54 21.30 0.90
N PHE A 75 -0.46 20.63 -0.25
CA PHE A 75 0.52 20.91 -1.29
C PHE A 75 -0.08 20.62 -2.67
N GLN A 76 -0.36 21.68 -3.42
CA GLN A 76 -1.08 21.61 -4.70
C GLN A 76 -0.38 20.73 -5.73
N ASP A 77 0.95 20.69 -5.71
CA ASP A 77 1.76 19.90 -6.65
C ASP A 77 1.97 18.45 -6.21
N TYR A 78 1.35 18.01 -5.12
CA TYR A 78 1.43 16.61 -4.68
C TYR A 78 0.93 15.66 -5.76
N LYS A 79 1.78 14.70 -6.17
CA LYS A 79 1.56 13.73 -7.27
C LYS A 79 1.23 14.36 -8.64
N ALA A 80 1.46 15.67 -8.84
CA ALA A 80 1.17 16.37 -10.10
C ALA A 80 2.03 15.89 -11.29
N ASN A 81 3.16 15.25 -11.01
CA ASN A 81 4.04 14.64 -12.01
C ASN A 81 3.56 13.26 -12.50
N ARG A 82 2.50 12.68 -11.88
CA ARG A 82 1.96 11.39 -12.30
C ARG A 82 1.09 11.56 -13.55
N SER A 83 1.34 10.73 -14.55
CA SER A 83 0.49 10.67 -15.75
C SER A 83 -0.88 10.06 -15.41
N ALA A 84 -1.90 10.45 -16.17
CA ALA A 84 -3.20 9.79 -16.10
C ALA A 84 -3.06 8.27 -16.39
N PRO A 85 -3.88 7.42 -15.75
CA PRO A 85 -3.90 6.00 -16.04
C PRO A 85 -4.16 5.73 -17.53
N PRO A 86 -3.54 4.68 -18.10
CA PRO A 86 -3.87 4.26 -19.47
C PRO A 86 -5.37 4.03 -19.63
N VAL A 87 -5.91 4.38 -20.79
CA VAL A 87 -7.36 4.25 -21.07
C VAL A 87 -7.85 2.81 -20.92
N GLU A 88 -7.00 1.84 -21.20
CA GLU A 88 -7.29 0.42 -21.05
C GLU A 88 -7.34 -0.04 -19.59
N LEU A 89 -6.75 0.72 -18.66
CA LEU A 89 -6.79 0.43 -17.23
C LEU A 89 -8.05 0.98 -16.55
N ILE A 90 -8.59 2.10 -17.06
CA ILE A 90 -9.72 2.80 -16.44
C ILE A 90 -10.90 1.86 -16.12
N PRO A 91 -11.43 1.07 -17.07
CA PRO A 91 -12.56 0.17 -16.78
C PRO A 91 -12.18 -0.98 -15.83
N GLN A 92 -10.89 -1.24 -15.65
CA GLN A 92 -10.43 -2.33 -14.80
C GLN A 92 -10.40 -1.97 -13.31
N PHE A 93 -10.50 -0.68 -12.93
CA PHE A 93 -10.60 -0.30 -11.52
C PHE A 93 -11.88 -0.84 -10.86
N ASP A 94 -13.03 -0.58 -11.48
CA ASP A 94 -14.30 -1.04 -10.93
C ASP A 94 -14.44 -2.56 -11.07
N LEU A 95 -13.95 -3.13 -12.17
CA LEU A 95 -13.95 -4.58 -12.37
C LEU A 95 -13.06 -5.31 -11.34
N ALA A 96 -11.95 -4.72 -10.89
CA ALA A 96 -11.11 -5.31 -9.85
C ALA A 96 -11.78 -5.29 -8.48
N LYS A 97 -12.51 -4.20 -8.16
CA LYS A 97 -13.32 -4.11 -6.93
C LYS A 97 -14.47 -5.13 -6.96
N GLU A 98 -15.19 -5.22 -8.08
CA GLU A 98 -16.22 -6.24 -8.29
C GLU A 98 -15.62 -7.64 -8.08
N ALA A 99 -14.49 -7.93 -8.73
CA ALA A 99 -13.84 -9.23 -8.62
C ALA A 99 -13.42 -9.58 -7.19
N ALA A 100 -12.94 -8.62 -6.40
CA ALA A 100 -12.63 -8.84 -5.00
C ALA A 100 -13.90 -9.11 -4.16
N ALA A 101 -14.98 -8.34 -4.41
CA ALA A 101 -16.26 -8.53 -3.72
C ALA A 101 -16.89 -9.89 -4.01
N GLU A 102 -16.87 -10.33 -5.26
CA GLU A 102 -17.42 -11.64 -5.68
C GLU A 102 -16.58 -12.83 -5.17
N LEU A 103 -15.33 -12.59 -4.75
CA LEU A 103 -14.54 -13.54 -3.98
C LEU A 103 -14.93 -13.59 -2.48
N GLY A 104 -15.79 -12.70 -2.01
CA GLY A 104 -16.14 -12.54 -0.59
C GLY A 104 -15.15 -11.64 0.18
N ILE A 105 -14.39 -10.79 -0.51
CA ILE A 105 -13.40 -9.90 0.10
C ILE A 105 -13.99 -8.49 0.23
N MET A 106 -13.89 -7.93 1.44
CA MET A 106 -14.32 -6.58 1.73
C MET A 106 -13.48 -5.55 0.97
N ASN A 107 -14.15 -4.57 0.35
CA ASN A 107 -13.50 -3.43 -0.29
C ASN A 107 -13.69 -2.17 0.56
N ILE A 108 -12.61 -1.46 0.84
CA ILE A 108 -12.63 -0.19 1.57
C ILE A 108 -11.89 0.88 0.77
N GLY A 109 -12.47 2.08 0.78
CA GLY A 109 -11.87 3.31 0.31
C GLY A 109 -12.67 4.47 0.86
N PHE A 110 -12.05 5.62 1.04
CA PHE A 110 -12.69 6.81 1.58
C PHE A 110 -12.31 8.05 0.78
N ALA A 111 -13.33 8.79 0.31
CA ALA A 111 -13.11 9.98 -0.49
C ALA A 111 -12.27 11.03 0.27
N GLY A 112 -11.26 11.58 -0.39
CA GLY A 112 -10.34 12.54 0.23
C GLY A 112 -9.13 11.92 0.94
N TYR A 113 -9.05 10.58 1.00
CA TYR A 113 -7.92 9.84 1.55
C TYR A 113 -7.37 8.84 0.53
N GLU A 114 -6.13 8.40 0.73
CA GLU A 114 -5.49 7.39 -0.09
C GLU A 114 -5.74 5.98 0.48
N ALA A 115 -5.53 4.94 -0.33
CA ALA A 115 -5.58 3.55 0.10
C ALA A 115 -4.67 3.30 1.31
N ASP A 116 -3.49 3.93 1.32
CA ASP A 116 -2.50 3.83 2.39
C ASP A 116 -3.05 4.34 3.73
N ASP A 117 -3.83 5.44 3.71
CA ASP A 117 -4.47 5.99 4.92
C ASP A 117 -5.55 5.03 5.45
N CYS A 118 -6.30 4.39 4.55
CA CYS A 118 -7.26 3.36 4.92
C CYS A 118 -6.55 2.14 5.52
N ILE A 119 -5.45 1.68 4.90
CA ILE A 119 -4.61 0.58 5.41
C ILE A 119 -4.06 0.92 6.80
N GLY A 120 -3.47 2.11 6.96
CA GLY A 120 -2.94 2.57 8.25
C GLY A 120 -4.00 2.63 9.33
N THR A 121 -5.18 3.14 9.00
CA THR A 121 -6.33 3.22 9.93
C THR A 121 -6.81 1.83 10.35
N LEU A 122 -6.96 0.90 9.41
CA LEU A 122 -7.39 -0.46 9.72
C LEU A 122 -6.33 -1.22 10.51
N ALA A 123 -5.04 -1.00 10.21
CA ALA A 123 -3.94 -1.60 10.93
C ALA A 123 -3.92 -1.15 12.40
N ASP A 124 -4.14 0.15 12.66
CA ASP A 124 -4.21 0.68 14.02
C ASP A 124 -5.47 0.20 14.76
N LEU A 125 -6.63 0.25 14.09
CA LEU A 125 -7.92 -0.14 14.65
C LEU A 125 -7.95 -1.59 15.12
N PHE A 126 -7.35 -2.51 14.35
CA PHE A 126 -7.44 -3.95 14.62
C PHE A 126 -6.16 -4.57 15.23
N ALA A 127 -5.13 -3.77 15.55
CA ALA A 127 -3.87 -4.27 16.12
C ALA A 127 -4.03 -5.07 17.42
N ASN A 128 -5.07 -4.78 18.21
CA ASN A 128 -5.37 -5.52 19.44
C ASN A 128 -6.22 -6.77 19.21
N GLU A 129 -6.80 -6.94 18.02
CA GLU A 129 -7.74 -8.00 17.68
C GLU A 129 -7.16 -9.05 16.72
N ALA A 130 -6.11 -8.71 15.96
CA ALA A 130 -5.54 -9.59 14.95
C ALA A 130 -4.03 -9.36 14.78
N ASP A 131 -3.33 -10.40 14.28
CA ASP A 131 -2.03 -10.23 13.66
C ASP A 131 -2.24 -9.79 12.20
N ILE A 132 -1.59 -8.70 11.78
CA ILE A 132 -1.88 -8.01 10.52
C ILE A 132 -0.72 -8.16 9.55
N THR A 133 -1.04 -8.53 8.31
CA THR A 133 -0.10 -8.51 7.19
C THR A 133 -0.62 -7.55 6.12
N VAL A 134 0.19 -6.55 5.77
CA VAL A 134 -0.08 -5.62 4.68
C VAL A 134 0.62 -6.10 3.42
N VAL A 135 -0.10 -6.28 2.32
CA VAL A 135 0.47 -6.63 0.99
C VAL A 135 0.43 -5.40 0.10
N THR A 136 1.59 -4.91 -0.27
CA THR A 136 1.73 -3.70 -1.09
C THR A 136 2.99 -3.71 -1.94
N GLY A 137 3.06 -2.83 -2.93
CA GLY A 137 4.29 -2.49 -3.67
C GLY A 137 5.01 -1.27 -3.11
N ASP A 138 4.38 -0.53 -2.19
CA ASP A 138 4.88 0.73 -1.69
C ASP A 138 5.68 0.55 -0.39
N ARG A 139 6.89 1.14 -0.37
CA ARG A 139 7.77 1.12 0.79
C ARG A 139 7.34 2.10 1.89
N ASP A 140 6.47 3.03 1.59
CA ASP A 140 6.01 4.01 2.56
C ASP A 140 5.15 3.36 3.65
N LEU A 141 4.45 2.27 3.30
CA LEU A 141 3.71 1.44 4.26
C LEU A 141 4.60 0.72 5.29
N LEU A 142 5.94 0.69 5.10
CA LEU A 142 6.86 0.19 6.12
C LEU A 142 6.87 1.04 7.41
N GLN A 143 6.38 2.29 7.36
CA GLN A 143 6.20 3.10 8.56
C GLN A 143 5.14 2.53 9.53
N LEU A 144 4.25 1.64 9.03
CA LEU A 144 3.18 1.01 9.81
C LEU A 144 3.64 -0.22 10.61
N LEU A 145 4.88 -0.69 10.42
CA LEU A 145 5.41 -1.87 11.12
C LEU A 145 5.36 -1.71 12.64
N THR A 146 4.77 -2.70 13.31
CA THR A 146 4.70 -2.82 14.78
C THR A 146 4.94 -4.27 15.20
N ASP A 147 4.77 -4.60 16.47
CA ASP A 147 4.80 -5.98 16.93
C ASP A 147 3.61 -6.82 16.41
N LYS A 148 2.57 -6.15 15.88
CA LYS A 148 1.34 -6.76 15.37
C LYS A 148 1.14 -6.58 13.85
N VAL A 149 1.89 -5.68 13.23
CA VAL A 149 1.79 -5.36 11.81
C VAL A 149 3.08 -5.72 11.10
N SER A 150 2.99 -6.61 10.11
CA SER A 150 4.04 -6.92 9.16
C SER A 150 3.68 -6.39 7.76
N VAL A 151 4.67 -6.13 6.92
CA VAL A 151 4.48 -5.66 5.54
C VAL A 151 5.16 -6.60 4.57
N ALA A 152 4.39 -7.16 3.66
CA ALA A 152 4.85 -8.02 2.57
C ALA A 152 4.98 -7.19 1.29
N LEU A 153 6.20 -6.73 1.01
CA LEU A 153 6.50 -5.99 -0.20
C LEU A 153 6.59 -6.91 -1.42
N LEU A 154 5.80 -6.60 -2.43
CA LEU A 154 5.78 -7.28 -3.72
C LEU A 154 7.17 -7.26 -4.39
N GLN A 155 7.71 -8.43 -4.69
CA GLN A 155 8.91 -8.59 -5.50
C GLN A 155 8.57 -8.97 -6.94
N LYS A 156 9.55 -9.15 -7.81
CA LYS A 156 9.33 -9.56 -9.20
C LYS A 156 8.63 -10.92 -9.28
N GLY A 157 7.55 -10.99 -10.04
CA GLY A 157 6.72 -12.19 -10.20
C GLY A 157 5.53 -12.21 -9.23
N ILE A 158 4.75 -13.29 -9.28
CA ILE A 158 3.59 -13.52 -8.43
C ILE A 158 4.01 -14.40 -7.25
N GLY A 159 3.55 -14.08 -6.04
CA GLY A 159 3.85 -14.86 -4.84
C GLY A 159 5.24 -14.63 -4.26
N ASN A 160 6.02 -13.73 -4.82
CA ASN A 160 7.32 -13.35 -4.27
C ASN A 160 7.17 -12.10 -3.42
N TYR A 161 7.39 -12.25 -2.13
CA TYR A 161 7.31 -11.17 -1.15
C TYR A 161 8.62 -11.03 -0.39
N LYS A 162 9.03 -9.80 -0.10
CA LYS A 162 9.97 -9.52 0.98
C LYS A 162 9.14 -9.09 2.19
N VAL A 163 9.03 -9.97 3.16
CA VAL A 163 8.25 -9.70 4.38
C VAL A 163 9.15 -8.98 5.37
N TYR A 164 8.67 -7.80 5.80
CA TYR A 164 9.31 -7.03 6.86
C TYR A 164 8.49 -7.15 8.14
N THR A 165 9.21 -7.37 9.24
CA THR A 165 8.74 -7.10 10.60
C THR A 165 9.46 -5.85 11.12
N LYS A 166 9.04 -5.35 12.26
CA LYS A 166 9.70 -4.22 12.94
C LYS A 166 11.20 -4.52 13.19
N GLU A 167 11.52 -5.76 13.58
CA GLU A 167 12.88 -6.21 13.87
C GLU A 167 13.73 -6.26 12.59
N THR A 168 13.26 -6.96 11.54
CA THR A 168 14.00 -7.09 10.28
C THR A 168 14.18 -5.74 9.58
N PHE A 169 13.21 -4.83 9.72
CA PHE A 169 13.36 -3.47 9.24
C PHE A 169 14.45 -2.71 9.99
N TYR A 170 14.48 -2.81 11.33
CA TYR A 170 15.49 -2.16 12.14
C TYR A 170 16.89 -2.75 11.87
N GLU A 171 17.03 -4.06 11.73
CA GLU A 171 18.28 -4.72 11.39
C GLU A 171 18.84 -4.24 10.04
N GLU A 172 17.96 -4.04 9.03
CA GLU A 172 18.36 -3.58 7.70
C GLU A 172 18.71 -2.08 7.69
N THR A 173 17.92 -1.26 8.39
CA THR A 173 17.97 0.20 8.23
C THR A 173 18.66 0.93 9.37
N GLY A 174 18.71 0.35 10.56
CA GLY A 174 19.21 0.95 11.79
C GLY A 174 18.31 2.06 12.36
N VAL A 175 17.05 2.13 11.93
CA VAL A 175 16.04 3.10 12.42
C VAL A 175 14.71 2.41 12.70
N MET A 176 13.90 2.98 13.58
CA MET A 176 12.55 2.47 13.85
C MET A 176 11.62 2.78 12.66
N PRO A 177 10.58 1.96 12.41
CA PRO A 177 9.68 2.15 11.26
C PRO A 177 9.09 3.55 11.11
N LYS A 178 8.60 4.15 12.18
CA LYS A 178 8.04 5.52 12.16
C LYS A 178 9.06 6.60 11.76
N ALA A 179 10.34 6.32 11.91
CA ALA A 179 11.41 7.25 11.47
C ALA A 179 11.47 7.42 9.94
N LEU A 180 10.81 6.54 9.17
CA LEU A 180 10.65 6.73 7.73
C LEU A 180 9.95 8.05 7.38
N ILE A 181 9.00 8.49 8.20
CA ILE A 181 8.32 9.79 8.03
C ILE A 181 9.36 10.91 8.04
N ASP A 182 10.23 10.92 9.04
CA ASP A 182 11.26 11.94 9.19
C ASP A 182 12.36 11.84 8.11
N ILE A 183 12.71 10.63 7.69
CA ILE A 183 13.64 10.41 6.59
C ILE A 183 13.06 10.95 5.28
N LYS A 184 11.81 10.63 4.97
CA LYS A 184 11.10 11.13 3.79
C LYS A 184 10.93 12.65 3.84
N ALA A 185 10.63 13.21 5.00
CA ALA A 185 10.54 14.66 5.19
C ALA A 185 11.86 15.37 4.88
N LEU A 186 13.00 14.78 5.27
CA LEU A 186 14.32 15.34 4.98
C LEU A 186 14.72 15.19 3.51
N MET A 187 14.52 14.01 2.91
CA MET A 187 15.00 13.74 1.55
C MET A 187 14.03 14.15 0.45
N GLY A 188 12.74 14.36 0.78
CA GLY A 188 11.66 14.49 -0.18
C GLY A 188 11.30 13.18 -0.87
N ASP A 189 10.31 13.25 -1.75
CA ASP A 189 9.92 12.13 -2.61
C ASP A 189 9.61 12.61 -4.04
N SER A 190 10.43 12.17 -4.98
CA SER A 190 10.24 12.52 -6.39
C SER A 190 9.05 11.80 -7.03
N SER A 191 8.63 10.66 -6.50
CA SER A 191 7.46 9.91 -7.01
C SER A 191 6.15 10.58 -6.62
N ASP A 192 6.12 11.21 -5.44
CA ASP A 192 5.00 11.96 -4.89
C ASP A 192 5.15 13.47 -5.06
N ASN A 193 6.27 13.89 -5.67
CA ASN A 193 6.55 15.27 -6.06
C ASN A 193 6.59 16.28 -4.90
N TYR A 194 7.15 15.89 -3.74
CA TYR A 194 7.41 16.85 -2.68
C TYR A 194 8.91 16.97 -2.37
N PRO A 195 9.41 18.20 -2.01
CA PRO A 195 10.82 18.55 -2.17
C PRO A 195 11.75 18.01 -1.08
N GLY A 196 11.28 17.88 0.17
CA GLY A 196 12.17 17.72 1.31
C GLY A 196 13.13 18.91 1.49
N VAL A 197 14.26 18.67 2.15
CA VAL A 197 15.30 19.71 2.33
C VAL A 197 16.28 19.67 1.17
N LYS A 198 16.36 20.74 0.40
CA LYS A 198 17.26 20.82 -0.78
C LYS A 198 18.70 20.45 -0.44
N GLY A 199 19.20 19.43 -1.11
CA GLY A 199 20.59 18.95 -0.95
C GLY A 199 20.80 18.03 0.25
N ILE A 200 19.73 17.50 0.84
CA ILE A 200 19.73 16.35 1.74
C ILE A 200 19.10 15.17 1.01
N GLY A 201 19.91 14.21 0.59
CA GLY A 201 19.43 12.97 -0.03
C GLY A 201 19.35 11.83 0.98
N GLU A 202 18.87 10.68 0.52
CA GLU A 202 18.57 9.48 1.32
C GLU A 202 19.67 9.12 2.30
N LYS A 203 20.94 8.98 1.85
CA LYS A 203 22.06 8.60 2.72
C LYS A 203 22.27 9.58 3.88
N THR A 204 22.09 10.87 3.62
CA THR A 204 22.27 11.92 4.65
C THR A 204 21.06 11.91 5.60
N ALA A 205 19.84 11.76 5.09
CA ALA A 205 18.64 11.67 5.90
C ALA A 205 18.71 10.47 6.87
N TYR A 206 19.05 9.27 6.37
CA TYR A 206 19.25 8.11 7.23
C TYR A 206 20.34 8.31 8.29
N LYS A 207 21.47 8.94 7.91
CA LYS A 207 22.53 9.24 8.88
C LYS A 207 22.05 10.15 9.98
N LEU A 208 21.37 11.24 9.63
CA LEU A 208 20.85 12.21 10.59
C LEU A 208 19.81 11.56 11.53
N ILE A 209 18.88 10.78 11.00
CA ILE A 209 17.85 10.16 11.83
C ILE A 209 18.39 9.00 12.68
N ARG A 210 19.43 8.30 12.24
CA ARG A 210 20.13 7.33 13.12
C ARG A 210 20.84 8.01 14.31
N GLU A 211 21.34 9.23 14.10
CA GLU A 211 22.08 9.97 15.13
C GLU A 211 21.15 10.72 16.10
N TYR A 212 20.08 11.33 15.56
CA TYR A 212 19.18 12.19 16.34
C TYR A 212 17.81 11.57 16.62
N GLU A 213 17.51 10.41 16.04
CA GLU A 213 16.28 9.64 16.14
C GLU A 213 15.04 10.30 15.49
N THR A 214 14.83 11.61 15.68
CA THR A 214 13.71 12.39 15.13
C THR A 214 14.15 13.73 14.58
N ILE A 215 13.34 14.31 13.68
CA ILE A 215 13.55 15.69 13.21
C ILE A 215 13.52 16.68 14.38
N ASP A 216 12.66 16.50 15.36
CA ASP A 216 12.54 17.41 16.49
C ASP A 216 13.86 17.48 17.28
N ARG A 217 14.45 16.33 17.62
CA ARG A 217 15.77 16.26 18.25
C ARG A 217 16.89 16.75 17.37
N LEU A 218 16.79 16.52 16.05
CA LEU A 218 17.75 17.08 15.08
C LEU A 218 17.75 18.60 15.12
N LEU A 219 16.56 19.22 15.15
CA LEU A 219 16.41 20.68 15.18
C LEU A 219 16.90 21.28 16.51
N GLU A 220 16.65 20.62 17.64
CA GLU A 220 17.19 21.02 18.95
C GLU A 220 18.73 21.02 18.97
N ASN A 221 19.34 20.09 18.24
CA ASN A 221 20.78 19.91 18.17
C ASN A 221 21.41 20.49 16.88
N LEU A 222 20.70 21.34 16.17
CA LEU A 222 21.11 21.86 14.86
C LEU A 222 22.50 22.51 14.88
N SER A 223 22.88 23.17 15.99
CA SER A 223 24.19 23.80 16.18
C SER A 223 25.37 22.85 16.19
N LEU A 224 25.13 21.55 16.43
CA LEU A 224 26.17 20.51 16.44
C LEU A 224 26.49 19.98 15.04
N LEU A 225 25.63 20.24 14.06
CA LEU A 225 25.84 19.81 12.68
C LEU A 225 26.94 20.64 11.99
N PRO A 226 27.55 20.09 10.92
CA PRO A 226 28.41 20.89 10.05
C PRO A 226 27.64 22.11 9.47
N LYS A 227 28.29 23.28 9.42
CA LYS A 227 27.65 24.55 8.99
C LYS A 227 26.86 24.45 7.67
N GLY A 228 27.36 23.65 6.71
CA GLY A 228 26.68 23.43 5.45
C GLY A 228 25.35 22.68 5.58
N GLN A 229 25.23 21.75 6.55
CA GLN A 229 23.98 21.07 6.83
C GLN A 229 23.02 21.95 7.63
N GLN A 230 23.54 22.69 8.63
CA GLN A 230 22.76 23.67 9.36
C GLN A 230 22.06 24.66 8.42
N GLY A 231 22.84 25.27 7.50
CA GLY A 231 22.30 26.25 6.55
C GLY A 231 21.21 25.65 5.64
N LYS A 232 21.41 24.42 5.16
CA LYS A 232 20.38 23.73 4.33
C LYS A 232 19.09 23.49 5.09
N ILE A 233 19.18 22.95 6.31
CA ILE A 233 17.99 22.64 7.13
C ILE A 233 17.28 23.95 7.51
N GLN A 234 18.00 24.99 7.94
CA GLN A 234 17.41 26.27 8.28
C GLN A 234 16.68 26.93 7.11
N GLN A 235 17.25 26.88 5.90
CA GLN A 235 16.62 27.41 4.70
C GLN A 235 15.42 26.58 4.23
N GLY A 236 15.41 25.27 4.50
CA GLY A 236 14.38 24.34 4.08
C GLY A 236 13.35 24.00 5.15
N LEU A 237 13.25 24.73 6.27
CA LEU A 237 12.34 24.37 7.37
C LEU A 237 10.87 24.27 6.94
N SER A 238 10.40 25.21 6.11
CA SER A 238 9.02 25.18 5.59
C SER A 238 8.75 23.94 4.74
N ASP A 239 9.70 23.60 3.85
CA ASP A 239 9.59 22.42 2.99
C ASP A 239 9.67 21.13 3.82
N LEU A 240 10.51 21.12 4.86
CA LEU A 240 10.65 20.01 5.78
C LEU A 240 9.34 19.71 6.54
N GLU A 241 8.72 20.76 7.12
CA GLU A 241 7.46 20.61 7.84
C GLU A 241 6.31 20.17 6.95
N MET A 242 6.23 20.72 5.73
CA MET A 242 5.26 20.30 4.73
C MET A 242 5.49 18.84 4.31
N SER A 243 6.73 18.50 3.96
CA SER A 243 7.09 17.15 3.52
C SER A 243 6.85 16.10 4.61
N ARG A 244 7.04 16.45 5.90
CA ARG A 244 6.71 15.56 7.03
C ARG A 244 5.23 15.21 7.05
N LYS A 245 4.34 16.22 6.87
CA LYS A 245 2.89 16.00 6.81
C LYS A 245 2.46 15.18 5.59
N LEU A 246 3.15 15.35 4.46
CA LEU A 246 2.85 14.58 3.24
C LEU A 246 3.34 13.13 3.33
N ALA A 247 4.48 12.89 3.99
CA ALA A 247 5.07 11.57 4.16
C ALA A 247 4.30 10.68 5.17
N GLU A 248 3.60 11.30 6.12
CA GLU A 248 2.88 10.59 7.17
C GLU A 248 1.60 9.95 6.64
N ILE A 249 1.43 8.66 6.89
CA ILE A 249 0.18 7.95 6.64
C ILE A 249 -0.81 8.31 7.75
N HIS A 250 -1.99 8.76 7.35
CA HIS A 250 -3.05 9.15 8.27
C HIS A 250 -3.81 7.93 8.77
N CYS A 251 -3.68 7.62 10.08
CA CYS A 251 -4.27 6.43 10.70
C CYS A 251 -5.60 6.68 11.42
N SER A 252 -6.36 7.72 11.01
CA SER A 252 -7.62 8.10 11.66
C SER A 252 -8.70 8.48 10.64
N VAL A 253 -8.73 7.76 9.50
CA VAL A 253 -9.81 7.90 8.50
C VAL A 253 -11.13 7.46 9.16
N PRO A 254 -12.24 8.19 9.00
CA PRO A 254 -13.52 7.83 9.66
C PRO A 254 -14.18 6.63 8.98
N LEU A 255 -13.52 5.46 9.07
CA LEU A 255 -14.00 4.21 8.52
C LEU A 255 -15.00 3.58 9.49
N ALA A 256 -16.16 3.19 8.96
CA ALA A 256 -17.19 2.49 9.72
C ALA A 256 -17.14 0.99 9.39
N CYS A 257 -16.22 0.25 10.02
CA CYS A 257 -16.14 -1.21 9.89
C CYS A 257 -15.67 -1.86 11.18
N THR A 258 -16.04 -3.11 11.36
CA THR A 258 -15.59 -4.00 12.44
C THR A 258 -14.74 -5.12 11.86
N LEU A 259 -13.92 -5.77 12.67
CA LEU A 259 -13.14 -6.92 12.22
C LEU A 259 -14.06 -8.03 11.67
N LYS A 260 -15.26 -8.19 12.23
CA LYS A 260 -16.24 -9.17 11.77
C LYS A 260 -16.67 -8.95 10.32
N ASP A 261 -16.75 -7.69 9.86
CA ASP A 261 -17.15 -7.36 8.49
C ASP A 261 -16.07 -7.79 7.48
N ALA A 262 -14.83 -7.91 7.93
CA ALA A 262 -13.69 -8.36 7.12
C ALA A 262 -13.49 -9.90 7.13
N LEU A 263 -14.36 -10.67 7.80
CA LEU A 263 -14.25 -12.14 7.83
C LEU A 263 -14.29 -12.67 6.39
N PHE A 264 -13.24 -13.41 6.04
CA PHE A 264 -13.11 -13.97 4.70
C PHE A 264 -13.76 -15.35 4.62
N THR A 265 -14.65 -15.52 3.66
CA THR A 265 -15.21 -16.79 3.25
C THR A 265 -15.32 -16.77 1.74
N LEU A 266 -14.63 -17.69 1.08
CA LEU A 266 -14.60 -17.76 -0.38
C LEU A 266 -16.00 -18.02 -0.97
N GLN A 267 -16.46 -17.11 -1.83
CA GLN A 267 -17.75 -17.21 -2.51
C GLN A 267 -17.59 -17.84 -3.88
N MET A 268 -17.42 -19.17 -3.91
CA MET A 268 -17.06 -19.94 -5.12
C MET A 268 -18.01 -19.76 -6.30
N GLU A 269 -19.33 -19.77 -6.05
CA GLU A 269 -20.33 -19.65 -7.12
C GLU A 269 -20.30 -18.24 -7.73
N GLN A 270 -20.26 -17.22 -6.89
CA GLN A 270 -20.19 -15.81 -7.30
C GLN A 270 -18.90 -15.53 -8.06
N ALA A 271 -17.77 -16.01 -7.54
CA ALA A 271 -16.48 -15.89 -8.19
C ALA A 271 -16.45 -16.57 -9.57
N ALA A 272 -16.96 -17.81 -9.68
CA ALA A 272 -17.03 -18.52 -10.94
C ALA A 272 -17.96 -17.83 -11.95
N ASP A 273 -19.07 -17.26 -11.49
CA ASP A 273 -19.99 -16.50 -12.34
C ASP A 273 -19.37 -15.20 -12.85
N MET A 274 -18.69 -14.46 -11.98
CA MET A 274 -17.95 -13.24 -12.33
C MET A 274 -16.87 -13.55 -13.39
N LEU A 275 -16.08 -14.62 -13.21
CA LEU A 275 -15.07 -15.03 -14.19
C LEU A 275 -15.70 -15.33 -15.57
N ARG A 276 -16.87 -15.97 -15.60
CA ARG A 276 -17.60 -16.25 -16.85
C ARG A 276 -18.14 -14.97 -17.49
N ARG A 277 -18.82 -14.11 -16.72
CA ARG A 277 -19.39 -12.83 -17.19
C ARG A 277 -18.35 -11.95 -17.86
N HIS A 278 -17.16 -11.87 -17.25
CA HIS A 278 -16.08 -11.01 -17.74
C HIS A 278 -15.03 -11.75 -18.57
N GLN A 279 -15.22 -13.07 -18.81
CA GLN A 279 -14.33 -13.92 -19.61
C GLN A 279 -12.87 -13.90 -19.11
N ILE A 280 -12.69 -13.84 -17.79
CA ILE A 280 -11.40 -13.92 -17.12
C ILE A 280 -11.00 -15.38 -17.02
N LYS A 281 -9.89 -15.79 -17.67
CA LYS A 281 -9.47 -17.17 -17.79
C LYS A 281 -8.23 -17.47 -16.95
N GLY A 282 -8.10 -18.76 -16.55
CA GLY A 282 -6.91 -19.27 -15.89
C GLY A 282 -6.81 -18.94 -14.39
N ILE A 283 -7.95 -18.61 -13.76
CA ILE A 283 -8.12 -18.40 -12.33
C ILE A 283 -8.79 -19.59 -11.66
N GLU A 284 -9.57 -20.36 -12.39
CA GLU A 284 -10.46 -21.43 -11.89
C GLU A 284 -9.70 -22.43 -11.00
N ARG A 285 -8.55 -22.92 -11.46
CA ARG A 285 -7.72 -23.86 -10.68
C ARG A 285 -7.20 -23.29 -9.37
N MET A 286 -6.95 -21.98 -9.34
CA MET A 286 -6.49 -21.30 -8.12
C MET A 286 -7.63 -21.24 -7.10
N LEU A 287 -8.85 -20.94 -7.56
CA LEU A 287 -10.05 -20.94 -6.72
C LEU A 287 -10.38 -22.34 -6.19
N GLU A 288 -10.32 -23.36 -7.03
CA GLU A 288 -10.53 -24.76 -6.63
C GLU A 288 -9.55 -25.18 -5.53
N LYS A 289 -8.27 -24.82 -5.69
CA LYS A 289 -7.23 -25.10 -4.70
C LYS A 289 -7.45 -24.34 -3.38
N LEU A 290 -7.89 -23.08 -3.46
CA LEU A 290 -8.19 -22.28 -2.29
C LEU A 290 -9.39 -22.86 -1.53
N ASN A 291 -10.48 -23.21 -2.25
CA ASN A 291 -11.68 -23.81 -1.69
C ASN A 291 -11.42 -25.17 -1.01
N ALA A 292 -10.56 -26.00 -1.60
CA ALA A 292 -10.21 -27.30 -1.02
C ALA A 292 -9.50 -27.20 0.34
N ARG A 293 -8.91 -26.05 0.67
CA ARG A 293 -8.24 -25.81 1.95
C ARG A 293 -9.18 -25.34 3.05
N GLU A 294 -10.29 -24.67 2.71
CA GLU A 294 -11.30 -24.24 3.70
C GLU A 294 -12.12 -25.42 4.24
N ILE A 295 -12.10 -26.59 3.58
CA ILE A 295 -12.87 -27.79 3.95
C ILE A 295 -12.09 -28.69 4.92
N VAL A 296 -10.81 -28.42 5.18
CA VAL A 296 -9.93 -29.17 6.09
C VAL A 296 -9.69 -28.42 7.39
#